data_c3899ca3d6f13db7cef17271ec3c7062
#
_entry.id   c3899ca3d6f13db7cef17271ec3c7062
#
_cell.length_a   1.000
_cell.length_b   1.000
_cell.length_c   1.000
_cell.angle_alpha   90.00
_cell.angle_beta   90.00
_cell.angle_gamma   90.00
#
_symmetry.space_group_name_H-M   'P 1'
#
loop_
_entity.id
_entity.type
_entity.pdbx_description
1 polymer ?
#
loop_
_entity_poly.entity_id
_entity_poly.type
_entity_poly.pdbx_seq_one_letter_code
_entity_poly.pdbx_strand_id
1 'polypeptide(L)'
;MNVRPCTLKQANEYVKLFHRHSKRVVGCKFSICAYKDNKLVGVAIVGRPVARKLDDGITGEILRTCTDGTKNVNSFLYGACQRIWKEMGGSKIITYTLDKESGIS
;
A
#
# COMPACT_ATOMS: atom_id res chain seq x y z
N MET A 1 1.07 7.44 15.12
CA MET A 1 0.85 6.16 14.41
C MET A 1 2.15 5.43 14.22
N ASN A 2 2.08 4.12 14.23
CA ASN A 2 3.23 3.25 14.03
C ASN A 2 3.03 2.40 12.78
N VAL A 3 4.14 2.07 12.11
CA VAL A 3 4.10 1.17 10.98
C VAL A 3 4.81 -0.13 11.36
N ARG A 4 4.26 -1.26 10.90
CA ARG A 4 4.85 -2.57 11.12
C ARG A 4 4.78 -3.39 9.84
N PRO A 5 5.73 -4.29 9.61
CA PRO A 5 5.60 -5.19 8.48
C PRO A 5 4.44 -6.17 8.71
N CYS A 6 3.81 -6.58 7.64
CA CYS A 6 2.80 -7.63 7.73
C CYS A 6 2.94 -8.54 6.52
N THR A 7 2.33 -9.71 6.62
CA THR A 7 2.35 -10.65 5.51
C THR A 7 1.34 -10.20 4.45
N LEU A 8 1.57 -10.66 3.22
CA LEU A 8 0.62 -10.38 2.15
C LEU A 8 -0.75 -10.96 2.49
N LYS A 9 -0.78 -12.11 3.14
CA LYS A 9 -2.03 -12.72 3.57
C LYS A 9 -2.80 -11.81 4.52
N GLN A 10 -2.11 -11.26 5.52
CA GLN A 10 -2.75 -10.35 6.48
C GLN A 10 -3.28 -9.11 5.80
N ALA A 11 -2.50 -8.54 4.87
CA ALA A 11 -2.94 -7.35 4.16
C ALA A 11 -4.15 -7.63 3.29
N ASN A 12 -4.16 -8.77 2.58
CA ASN A 12 -5.29 -9.15 1.75
C ASN A 12 -6.55 -9.40 2.57
N GLU A 13 -6.41 -9.99 3.75
CA GLU A 13 -7.54 -10.22 4.64
C GLU A 13 -8.15 -8.90 5.10
N TYR A 14 -7.31 -7.93 5.43
CA TYR A 14 -7.78 -6.61 5.82
C TYR A 14 -8.51 -5.91 4.68
N VAL A 15 -7.94 -5.97 3.47
CA VAL A 15 -8.58 -5.37 2.30
C VAL A 15 -9.94 -6.02 2.04
N LYS A 16 -10.03 -7.33 2.22
CA LYS A 16 -11.27 -8.06 2.02
C LYS A 16 -12.37 -7.60 2.97
N LEU A 17 -12.02 -7.26 4.21
CA LEU A 17 -12.98 -6.78 5.19
C LEU A 17 -13.59 -5.44 4.82
N PHE A 18 -12.81 -4.55 4.21
CA PHE A 18 -13.25 -3.18 3.94
C PHE A 18 -13.54 -2.91 2.46
N HIS A 19 -13.01 -3.76 1.56
CA HIS A 19 -13.18 -3.58 0.11
C HIS A 19 -13.52 -4.91 -0.52
N ARG A 20 -14.75 -5.35 -0.34
CA ARG A 20 -15.20 -6.68 -0.78
C ARG A 20 -14.97 -6.96 -2.25
N HIS A 21 -15.02 -5.93 -3.09
CA HIS A 21 -14.93 -6.09 -4.53
C HIS A 21 -13.50 -6.01 -5.06
N SER A 22 -12.55 -5.73 -4.21
CA SER A 22 -11.15 -5.67 -4.62
C SER A 22 -10.58 -7.07 -4.77
N LYS A 23 -9.85 -7.29 -5.85
CA LYS A 23 -9.19 -8.56 -6.05
C LYS A 23 -8.02 -8.69 -5.10
N ARG A 24 -7.75 -9.93 -4.70
CA ARG A 24 -6.60 -10.23 -3.86
C ARG A 24 -5.32 -9.96 -4.64
N VAL A 25 -4.34 -9.35 -3.97
CA VAL A 25 -3.01 -9.18 -4.54
C VAL A 25 -2.28 -10.51 -4.42
N VAL A 26 -1.76 -11.00 -5.53
CA VAL A 26 -1.14 -12.32 -5.57
C VAL A 26 0.32 -12.30 -5.17
N GLY A 27 1.03 -11.22 -5.46
CA GLY A 27 2.42 -11.09 -5.09
C GLY A 27 2.78 -9.64 -4.82
N CYS A 28 3.79 -9.42 -4.00
CA CYS A 28 4.24 -8.09 -3.67
C CYS A 28 5.70 -8.09 -3.28
N LYS A 29 6.28 -6.88 -3.21
CA LYS A 29 7.64 -6.71 -2.70
C LYS A 29 7.61 -6.60 -1.18
N PHE A 30 6.65 -5.87 -0.64
CA PHE A 30 6.42 -5.81 0.80
C PHE A 30 5.02 -5.30 1.09
N SER A 31 4.56 -5.54 2.30
CA SER A 31 3.30 -5.00 2.79
C SER A 31 3.50 -4.51 4.22
N ILE A 32 2.75 -3.48 4.57
CA ILE A 32 2.86 -2.85 5.88
C ILE A 32 1.48 -2.58 6.46
N CYS A 33 1.45 -2.51 7.78
CA CYS A 33 0.27 -2.19 8.55
C CYS A 33 0.51 -0.90 9.31
N ALA A 34 -0.51 -0.07 9.43
CA ALA A 34 -0.47 1.12 10.26
C ALA A 34 -1.29 0.88 11.52
N TYR A 35 -0.72 1.24 12.65
CA TYR A 35 -1.38 1.10 13.94
C TYR A 35 -1.50 2.46 14.62
N LYS A 36 -2.63 2.68 15.26
CA LYS A 36 -2.85 3.84 16.10
C LYS A 36 -3.44 3.35 17.40
N ASP A 37 -2.77 3.67 18.53
CA ASP A 37 -3.19 3.22 19.85
C ASP A 37 -3.39 1.71 19.91
N ASN A 38 -2.44 0.97 19.32
CA ASN A 38 -2.44 -0.49 19.25
C ASN A 38 -3.58 -1.09 18.43
N LYS A 39 -4.26 -0.26 17.64
CA LYS A 39 -5.33 -0.73 16.77
C LYS A 39 -4.87 -0.64 15.32
N LEU A 40 -5.13 -1.69 14.56
CA LEU A 40 -4.83 -1.72 13.13
C LEU A 40 -5.80 -0.80 12.40
N VAL A 41 -5.26 0.25 11.78
CA VAL A 41 -6.08 1.26 11.11
C VAL A 41 -5.88 1.30 9.61
N GLY A 42 -4.91 0.58 9.07
CA GLY A 42 -4.73 0.54 7.63
C GLY A 42 -3.62 -0.39 7.21
N VAL A 43 -3.62 -0.72 5.92
CA VAL A 43 -2.57 -1.54 5.30
C VAL A 43 -2.20 -0.95 3.95
N ALA A 44 -0.98 -1.24 3.50
CA ALA A 44 -0.54 -0.91 2.16
C ALA A 44 0.27 -2.07 1.60
N ILE A 45 0.10 -2.32 0.32
CA ILE A 45 0.81 -3.39 -0.39
C ILE A 45 1.59 -2.75 -1.53
N VAL A 46 2.89 -2.98 -1.58
CA VAL A 46 3.77 -2.44 -2.61
C VAL A 46 4.35 -3.58 -3.43
N GLY A 47 4.33 -3.42 -4.73
CA GLY A 47 4.85 -4.43 -5.63
C GLY A 47 5.45 -3.81 -6.88
N ARG A 48 5.60 -4.63 -7.92
CA ARG A 48 6.09 -4.17 -9.21
C ARG A 48 5.05 -3.29 -9.90
N PRO A 49 5.49 -2.29 -10.66
CA PRO A 49 4.54 -1.50 -11.43
C PRO A 49 3.72 -2.37 -12.37
N VAL A 50 2.43 -2.12 -12.42
CA VAL A 50 1.53 -2.85 -13.32
C VAL A 50 1.87 -2.54 -14.76
N ALA A 51 2.23 -1.28 -15.04
CA ALA A 51 2.66 -0.88 -16.38
C ALA A 51 4.11 -1.32 -16.60
N ARG A 52 4.32 -2.19 -17.59
CA ARG A 52 5.64 -2.73 -17.87
C ARG A 52 6.69 -1.67 -18.14
N LYS A 53 6.30 -0.57 -18.77
CA LYS A 53 7.22 0.51 -19.09
C LYS A 53 7.82 1.15 -17.85
N LEU A 54 7.16 1.04 -16.72
CA LEU A 54 7.61 1.63 -15.48
C LEU A 54 8.37 0.64 -14.60
N ASP A 55 8.40 -0.63 -15.00
CA ASP A 55 9.05 -1.69 -14.22
C ASP A 55 10.53 -1.77 -14.57
N ASP A 56 11.30 -0.85 -14.02
CA ASP A 56 12.73 -0.72 -14.29
C ASP A 56 13.60 -1.31 -13.15
N GLY A 57 12.97 -1.99 -12.20
CA GLY A 57 13.70 -2.61 -11.08
C GLY A 57 13.92 -1.68 -9.91
N ILE A 58 13.79 -0.38 -10.11
CA ILE A 58 13.97 0.61 -9.04
C ILE A 58 12.71 1.41 -8.76
N THR A 59 11.65 1.18 -9.53
CA THR A 59 10.35 1.79 -9.30
C THR A 59 9.43 0.78 -8.65
N GLY A 60 8.79 1.16 -7.55
CA GLY A 60 7.77 0.37 -6.90
C GLY A 60 6.41 1.00 -7.12
N GLU A 61 5.37 0.22 -6.96
CA GLU A 61 4.01 0.72 -7.06
C GLU A 61 3.21 0.31 -5.84
N ILE A 62 2.47 1.27 -5.28
CA ILE A 62 1.53 0.95 -4.20
C ILE A 62 0.29 0.35 -4.86
N LEU A 63 0.18 -0.97 -4.75
CA LEU A 63 -0.87 -1.73 -5.43
C LEU A 63 -2.22 -1.61 -4.73
N ARG A 64 -2.19 -1.52 -3.42
CA ARG A 64 -3.40 -1.42 -2.61
C ARG A 64 -3.11 -0.62 -1.36
N THR A 65 -4.05 0.23 -0.99
CA THR A 65 -4.12 0.80 0.35
C THR A 65 -5.54 0.63 0.84
N CYS A 66 -5.67 0.36 2.11
CA CYS A 66 -6.98 0.19 2.72
C CYS A 66 -6.91 0.73 4.14
N THR A 67 -7.89 1.52 4.52
CA THR A 67 -7.94 2.07 5.88
C THR A 67 -9.34 1.89 6.43
N ASP A 68 -9.46 2.03 7.75
CA ASP A 68 -10.75 1.97 8.42
C ASP A 68 -11.44 3.34 8.45
N GLY A 69 -10.91 4.32 7.72
CA GLY A 69 -11.45 5.66 7.72
C GLY A 69 -10.79 6.61 8.69
N THR A 70 -9.85 6.13 9.49
CA THR A 70 -9.12 6.98 10.43
C THR A 70 -8.37 8.07 9.66
N LYS A 71 -8.47 9.28 10.16
CA LYS A 71 -7.89 10.45 9.50
C LYS A 71 -6.38 10.32 9.34
N ASN A 72 -5.87 10.72 8.19
CA ASN A 72 -4.44 10.79 7.86
C ASN A 72 -3.74 9.46 7.71
N VAL A 73 -4.44 8.33 7.77
CA VAL A 73 -3.81 7.02 7.64
C VAL A 73 -3.25 6.83 6.23
N ASN A 74 -3.97 7.27 5.19
CA ASN A 74 -3.48 7.15 3.82
C ASN A 74 -2.16 7.89 3.63
N SER A 75 -2.09 9.14 4.09
CA SER A 75 -0.87 9.93 3.99
C SER A 75 0.28 9.29 4.74
N PHE A 76 -0.02 8.76 5.92
CA PHE A 76 0.98 8.07 6.73
C PHE A 76 1.51 6.84 6.02
N LEU A 77 0.62 6.05 5.42
CA LEU A 77 1.03 4.84 4.69
C LEU A 77 1.86 5.18 3.46
N TYR A 78 1.46 6.20 2.70
CA TYR A 78 2.24 6.61 1.53
C TYR A 78 3.65 7.05 1.91
N GLY A 79 3.77 7.85 2.96
CA GLY A 79 5.07 8.28 3.45
C GLY A 79 5.93 7.11 3.92
N ALA A 80 5.32 6.17 4.64
CA ALA A 80 6.03 4.98 5.10
C ALA A 80 6.49 4.12 3.94
N CYS A 81 5.64 3.93 2.92
CA CYS A 81 6.01 3.16 1.73
C CYS A 81 7.20 3.79 1.02
N GLN A 82 7.20 5.11 0.87
CA GLN A 82 8.31 5.82 0.23
C GLN A 82 9.62 5.61 0.98
N ARG A 83 9.59 5.74 2.29
CA ARG A 83 10.79 5.56 3.12
C ARG A 83 11.32 4.13 3.03
N ILE A 84 10.44 3.17 3.16
CA ILE A 84 10.82 1.76 3.13
C ILE A 84 11.36 1.39 1.77
N TRP A 85 10.71 1.80 0.70
CA TRP A 85 11.16 1.50 -0.65
C TRP A 85 12.54 2.08 -0.91
N LYS A 86 12.78 3.29 -0.45
CA LYS A 86 14.07 3.94 -0.59
C LYS A 86 15.16 3.18 0.17
N GLU A 87 14.85 2.73 1.39
CA GLU A 87 15.78 1.94 2.18
C GLU A 87 16.11 0.60 1.53
N MET A 88 15.20 0.06 0.74
CA MET A 88 15.41 -1.18 0.01
C MET A 88 16.21 -0.98 -1.28
N GLY A 89 16.64 0.23 -1.56
CA GLY A 89 17.39 0.52 -2.76
C GLY A 89 16.56 1.05 -3.90
N GLY A 90 15.27 1.27 -3.69
CA GLY A 90 14.40 1.81 -4.70
C GLY A 90 14.64 3.28 -4.93
N SER A 91 14.33 3.74 -6.12
CA SER A 91 14.51 5.13 -6.51
C SER A 91 13.19 5.90 -6.53
N LYS A 92 12.11 5.24 -6.90
CA LYS A 92 10.85 5.90 -7.14
C LYS A 92 9.70 5.00 -6.72
N ILE A 93 8.67 5.59 -6.15
CA ILE A 93 7.45 4.86 -5.86
C ILE A 93 6.27 5.60 -6.48
N ILE A 94 5.37 4.85 -7.10
CA ILE A 94 4.18 5.41 -7.73
C ILE A 94 2.94 4.80 -7.12
N THR A 95 1.83 5.49 -7.28
CA THR A 95 0.55 5.01 -6.79
C THR A 95 -0.35 4.78 -7.99
N TYR A 96 -0.87 3.56 -8.12
CA TYR A 96 -1.82 3.28 -9.17
C TYR A 96 -3.18 3.86 -8.77
N THR A 97 -3.67 4.79 -9.57
CA THR A 97 -4.96 5.42 -9.31
C THR A 97 -5.80 5.31 -10.57
N LEU A 98 -6.97 4.74 -10.42
CA LEU A 98 -7.92 4.72 -11.53
C LEU A 98 -8.44 6.13 -11.75
N ASP A 99 -8.62 6.49 -13.02
CA ASP A 99 -9.07 7.82 -13.37
C ASP A 99 -10.30 8.25 -12.60
N LYS A 100 -11.25 7.35 -12.47
CA LYS A 100 -12.49 7.65 -11.77
C LYS A 100 -12.33 7.85 -10.28
N GLU A 101 -11.19 7.44 -9.75
CA GLU A 101 -10.93 7.55 -8.32
C GLU A 101 -10.04 8.72 -7.99
N SER A 102 -9.25 9.17 -8.94
CA SER A 102 -8.25 10.19 -8.68
C SER A 102 -8.84 11.49 -8.16
N GLY A 103 -10.03 11.82 -8.55
CA GLY A 103 -10.68 13.02 -8.08
C GLY A 103 -11.45 12.84 -6.78
N ILE A 104 -11.56 11.63 -6.31
CA ILE A 104 -12.38 11.30 -5.16
C ILE A 104 -11.55 11.03 -3.93
N SER A 105 -10.46 10.37 -4.12
CA SER A 105 -9.57 10.04 -3.03
C SER A 105 -8.78 11.24 -2.57
#